data_af02efa9f3190c6834ae54c932b75c93
#
_entry.id   af02efa9f3190c6834ae54c932b75c93
#
_cell.length_a   1.000
_cell.length_b   1.000
_cell.length_c   1.000
_cell.angle_alpha   90.00
_cell.angle_beta   90.00
_cell.angle_gamma   90.00
#
_symmetry.space_group_name_H-M   'P 1'
#
loop_
_entity.id
_entity.type
_entity.pdbx_description
1 polymer ?
#
loop_
_entity_poly.entity_id
_entity_poly.type
_entity_poly.pdbx_seq_one_letter_code
_entity_poly.pdbx_strand_id
1 'polypeptide(L)'
;MSLYKNKIVITGGSGRFGSKLKKIKNKYKLLFPNKHKLNMLNLENIKKYLKLQKPYYLIHLAGLSRPMEIHEKHIDRSIDLNIIGTANITKVCAELGIKLIYFSTSYVYPGTKCNYK
;
A
#
# COMPACT_ATOMS: atom_id res chain seq x y z
N MET A 1 -12.80 -6.51 16.68
CA MET A 1 -12.35 -5.10 16.66
C MET A 1 -13.27 -4.31 15.72
N SER A 2 -13.84 -3.23 16.21
CA SER A 2 -14.68 -2.35 15.40
C SER A 2 -13.83 -1.42 14.56
N LEU A 3 -14.06 -1.40 13.24
CA LEU A 3 -13.34 -0.54 12.30
C LEU A 3 -14.16 0.71 12.00
N TYR A 4 -13.48 1.83 11.77
CA TYR A 4 -14.13 3.09 11.40
C TYR A 4 -14.38 3.11 9.89
N LYS A 5 -15.65 3.01 9.48
CA LYS A 5 -16.06 2.86 8.06
C LYS A 5 -15.64 4.03 7.16
N ASN A 6 -15.47 5.22 7.73
CA ASN A 6 -15.05 6.41 6.97
C ASN A 6 -13.54 6.62 6.95
N LYS A 7 -12.76 5.72 7.55
CA LYS A 7 -11.33 5.88 7.71
C LYS A 7 -10.57 4.99 6.73
N ILE A 8 -9.64 5.59 5.98
CA ILE A 8 -8.83 4.89 4.98
C ILE A 8 -7.37 5.22 5.23
N VAL A 9 -6.55 4.19 5.36
CA VAL A 9 -5.09 4.33 5.40
C VAL A 9 -4.54 4.13 4.00
N ILE A 10 -3.64 5.01 3.57
CA ILE A 10 -3.03 4.97 2.24
C ILE A 10 -1.52 4.95 2.39
N THR A 11 -0.89 3.86 1.96
CA THR A 11 0.56 3.79 1.90
C THR A 11 1.06 4.42 0.59
N GLY A 12 2.28 4.94 0.59
CA GLY A 12 2.83 5.56 -0.61
C GLY A 12 2.26 6.93 -0.91
N GLY A 13 1.86 7.68 0.12
CA GLY A 13 1.25 9.00 -0.05
C GLY A 13 2.15 10.06 -0.67
N SER A 14 3.47 9.86 -0.69
CA SER A 14 4.41 10.75 -1.35
C SER A 14 4.58 10.48 -2.84
N GLY A 15 4.04 9.35 -3.34
CA GLY A 15 4.09 9.01 -4.76
C GLY A 15 3.12 9.84 -5.59
N ARG A 16 3.14 9.62 -6.91
CA ARG A 16 2.32 10.38 -7.85
C ARG A 16 0.82 10.27 -7.57
N PHE A 17 0.34 9.04 -7.41
CA PHE A 17 -1.09 8.79 -7.18
C PHE A 17 -1.51 9.26 -5.78
N GLY A 18 -0.71 8.93 -4.77
CA GLY A 18 -0.98 9.37 -3.40
C GLY A 18 -1.02 10.88 -3.25
N SER A 19 -0.11 11.59 -3.92
CA SER A 19 -0.10 13.06 -3.91
C SER A 19 -1.37 13.66 -4.51
N LYS A 20 -1.91 13.03 -5.53
CA LYS A 20 -3.18 13.46 -6.15
C LYS A 20 -4.37 13.18 -5.23
N LEU A 21 -4.38 12.02 -4.57
CA LEU A 21 -5.44 11.68 -3.62
C LEU A 21 -5.53 12.68 -2.45
N LYS A 22 -4.41 13.19 -1.98
CA LYS A 22 -4.37 14.20 -0.91
C LYS A 22 -5.13 15.48 -1.27
N LYS A 23 -5.21 15.80 -2.55
CA LYS A 23 -5.84 17.04 -3.05
C LYS A 23 -7.34 16.89 -3.30
N ILE A 24 -7.86 15.67 -3.31
CA ILE A 24 -9.27 15.41 -3.60
C ILE A 24 -10.07 15.53 -2.31
N LYS A 25 -11.06 16.41 -2.32
CA LYS A 25 -12.02 16.52 -1.21
C LYS A 25 -12.99 15.35 -1.27
N ASN A 26 -13.21 14.70 -0.14
CA ASN A 26 -14.15 13.59 -0.04
C ASN A 26 -14.64 13.44 1.41
N LYS A 27 -15.63 12.58 1.60
CA LYS A 27 -16.23 12.32 2.91
C LYS A 27 -15.41 11.39 3.80
N TYR A 28 -14.35 10.81 3.28
CA TYR A 28 -13.53 9.85 4.02
C TYR A 28 -12.38 10.56 4.73
N LYS A 29 -12.01 10.02 5.88
CA LYS A 29 -10.80 10.45 6.58
C LYS A 29 -9.61 9.67 6.03
N LEU A 30 -8.79 10.33 5.22
CA LEU A 30 -7.62 9.74 4.59
C LEU A 30 -6.39 9.94 5.47
N LEU A 31 -5.69 8.86 5.78
CA LEU A 31 -4.45 8.88 6.55
C LEU A 31 -3.30 8.46 5.65
N PHE A 32 -2.25 9.26 5.63
CA PHE A 32 -1.06 9.03 4.79
C PHE A 32 0.17 8.86 5.69
N PRO A 33 0.33 7.71 6.37
CA PRO A 33 1.48 7.52 7.24
C PRO A 33 2.76 7.46 6.42
N ASN A 34 3.81 8.10 6.95
CA ASN A 34 5.14 7.96 6.36
C ASN A 34 5.77 6.63 6.82
N LYS A 35 6.96 6.30 6.28
CA LYS A 35 7.66 5.06 6.60
C LYS A 35 8.07 4.92 8.06
N HIS A 36 8.11 6.02 8.82
CA HIS A 36 8.43 5.98 10.25
C HIS A 36 7.20 5.60 11.08
N LYS A 37 6.02 6.02 10.65
CA LYS A 37 4.76 5.67 11.32
C LYS A 37 4.27 4.29 10.94
N LEU A 38 4.40 3.93 9.67
CA LEU A 38 4.02 2.61 9.17
C LEU A 38 5.18 2.05 8.34
N ASN A 39 5.99 1.20 8.98
CA ASN A 39 7.09 0.52 8.34
C ASN A 39 6.62 -0.84 7.83
N MET A 40 6.46 -0.96 6.51
CA MET A 40 5.91 -2.17 5.90
C MET A 40 6.84 -3.39 6.00
N LEU A 41 8.09 -3.21 6.43
CA LEU A 41 9.01 -4.31 6.70
C LEU A 41 8.99 -4.77 8.16
N ASN A 42 8.17 -4.15 8.99
CA ASN A 42 8.07 -4.48 10.41
C ASN A 42 6.62 -4.84 10.76
N LEU A 43 6.32 -6.13 10.89
CA LEU A 43 4.98 -6.63 11.18
C LEU A 43 4.38 -6.03 12.45
N GLU A 44 5.16 -5.94 13.51
CA GLU A 44 4.66 -5.41 14.79
C GLU A 44 4.30 -3.93 14.67
N ASN A 45 5.08 -3.17 13.94
CA ASN A 45 4.79 -1.76 13.67
C ASN A 45 3.49 -1.61 12.88
N ILE A 46 3.29 -2.43 11.85
CA ILE A 46 2.07 -2.41 11.04
C ILE A 46 0.85 -2.73 11.91
N LYS A 47 0.95 -3.80 12.70
CA LYS A 47 -0.13 -4.21 13.62
C LYS A 47 -0.48 -3.10 14.60
N LYS A 48 0.52 -2.51 15.23
CA LYS A 48 0.33 -1.44 16.20
C LYS A 48 -0.38 -0.24 15.58
N TYR A 49 0.10 0.20 14.42
CA TYR A 49 -0.48 1.35 13.71
C TYR A 49 -1.94 1.08 13.31
N LEU A 50 -2.21 -0.07 12.70
CA LEU A 50 -3.55 -0.39 12.21
C LEU A 50 -4.53 -0.70 13.34
N LYS A 51 -4.07 -1.27 14.45
CA LYS A 51 -4.91 -1.47 15.65
C LYS A 51 -5.29 -0.14 16.29
N LEU A 52 -4.40 0.84 16.25
CA LEU A 52 -4.65 2.17 16.79
C LEU A 52 -5.62 2.95 15.88
N GLN A 53 -5.40 2.94 14.58
CA GLN A 53 -6.20 3.72 13.62
C GLN A 53 -7.54 3.08 13.27
N LYS A 54 -7.62 1.76 13.28
CA LYS A 54 -8.85 0.99 12.97
C LYS A 54 -9.52 1.41 11.66
N PRO A 55 -8.76 1.48 10.53
CA PRO A 55 -9.35 1.87 9.25
C PRO A 55 -10.19 0.72 8.69
N TYR A 56 -11.23 1.07 7.91
CA TYR A 56 -12.02 0.07 7.20
C TYR A 56 -11.33 -0.40 5.93
N TYR A 57 -10.63 0.53 5.26
CA TYR A 57 -9.87 0.25 4.04
C TYR A 57 -8.40 0.62 4.21
N LEU A 58 -7.55 -0.15 3.55
CA LEU A 58 -6.16 0.24 3.33
C LEU A 58 -5.88 0.18 1.83
N ILE A 59 -5.46 1.32 1.26
CA ILE A 59 -5.05 1.40 -0.14
C ILE A 59 -3.53 1.34 -0.16
N HIS A 60 -2.98 0.28 -0.75
CA HIS A 60 -1.54 0.05 -0.79
C HIS A 60 -0.95 0.55 -2.10
N LEU A 61 -0.33 1.73 -2.05
CA LEU A 61 0.35 2.35 -3.18
C LEU A 61 1.87 2.33 -3.02
N ALA A 62 2.35 2.04 -1.80
CA ALA A 62 3.78 2.03 -1.53
C ALA A 62 4.47 0.89 -2.28
N GLY A 63 5.61 1.19 -2.83
CA GLY A 63 6.43 0.24 -3.55
C GLY A 63 7.54 0.96 -4.28
N LEU A 64 8.50 0.19 -4.76
CA LEU A 64 9.61 0.71 -5.55
C LEU A 64 9.33 0.45 -7.02
N SER A 65 8.89 1.48 -7.74
CA SER A 65 8.52 1.35 -9.16
C SER A 65 9.48 2.06 -10.10
N ARG A 66 10.15 3.10 -9.61
CA ARG A 66 11.08 3.91 -10.42
C ARG A 66 12.21 4.46 -9.54
N PRO A 67 13.41 4.72 -10.14
CA PRO A 67 13.80 4.36 -11.49
C PRO A 67 14.03 2.84 -11.64
N MET A 68 13.90 2.34 -12.85
CA MET A 68 14.07 0.90 -13.14
C MET A 68 15.46 0.38 -12.76
N GLU A 69 16.46 1.23 -12.82
CA GLU A 69 17.83 0.88 -12.40
C GLU A 69 17.91 0.33 -10.97
N ILE A 70 17.04 0.79 -10.07
CA ILE A 70 17.02 0.32 -8.69
C ILE A 70 16.63 -1.17 -8.65
N HIS A 71 15.74 -1.62 -9.51
CA HIS A 71 15.34 -3.02 -9.58
C HIS A 71 16.47 -3.92 -10.09
N GLU A 72 17.34 -3.39 -10.93
CA GLU A 72 18.48 -4.12 -11.46
C GLU A 72 19.69 -4.09 -10.52
N LYS A 73 20.00 -2.93 -9.95
CA LYS A 73 21.19 -2.73 -9.10
C LYS A 73 20.96 -3.06 -7.63
N HIS A 74 19.71 -2.93 -7.17
CA HIS A 74 19.32 -3.16 -5.77
C HIS A 74 18.12 -4.09 -5.70
N ILE A 75 18.33 -5.34 -6.15
CA ILE A 75 17.29 -6.36 -6.20
C ILE A 75 16.68 -6.61 -4.80
N ASP A 76 17.52 -6.61 -3.77
CA ASP A 76 17.11 -6.78 -2.38
C ASP A 76 16.07 -5.73 -1.97
N ARG A 77 16.29 -4.46 -2.30
CA ARG A 77 15.34 -3.39 -1.99
C ARG A 77 14.03 -3.56 -2.74
N SER A 78 14.10 -3.98 -3.99
CA SER A 78 12.92 -4.25 -4.80
C SER A 78 12.08 -5.38 -4.20
N ILE A 79 12.74 -6.48 -3.80
CA ILE A 79 12.08 -7.60 -3.14
C ILE A 79 11.48 -7.19 -1.81
N ASP A 80 12.25 -6.48 -0.96
CA ASP A 80 11.78 -6.05 0.35
C ASP A 80 10.54 -5.17 0.24
N LEU A 81 10.58 -4.14 -0.59
CA LEU A 81 9.49 -3.18 -0.68
C LEU A 81 8.29 -3.70 -1.47
N ASN A 82 8.52 -4.40 -2.58
CA ASN A 82 7.43 -4.80 -3.47
C ASN A 82 6.83 -6.16 -3.12
N ILE A 83 7.61 -7.06 -2.57
CA ILE A 83 7.15 -8.41 -2.23
C ILE A 83 6.91 -8.56 -0.74
N ILE A 84 7.96 -8.43 0.07
CA ILE A 84 7.87 -8.66 1.52
C ILE A 84 6.97 -7.61 2.18
N GLY A 85 7.14 -6.34 1.84
CA GLY A 85 6.31 -5.26 2.38
C GLY A 85 4.83 -5.46 2.05
N THR A 86 4.52 -5.79 0.81
CA THR A 86 3.13 -6.06 0.39
C THR A 86 2.56 -7.28 1.09
N ALA A 87 3.35 -8.35 1.24
CA ALA A 87 2.93 -9.54 1.98
C ALA A 87 2.62 -9.23 3.44
N ASN A 88 3.47 -8.43 4.09
CA ASN A 88 3.26 -8.01 5.48
C ASN A 88 1.97 -7.21 5.64
N ILE A 89 1.74 -6.24 4.78
CA ILE A 89 0.51 -5.42 4.79
C ILE A 89 -0.71 -6.31 4.59
N THR A 90 -0.67 -7.22 3.62
CA THR A 90 -1.77 -8.16 3.33
C THR A 90 -2.08 -9.03 4.54
N LYS A 91 -1.05 -9.58 5.16
CA LYS A 91 -1.18 -10.45 6.33
C LYS A 91 -1.86 -9.73 7.50
N VAL A 92 -1.43 -8.52 7.81
CA VAL A 92 -2.02 -7.77 8.92
C VAL A 92 -3.44 -7.34 8.61
N CYS A 93 -3.71 -6.88 7.39
CA CYS A 93 -5.07 -6.53 6.98
C CYS A 93 -6.01 -7.73 7.10
N ALA A 94 -5.56 -8.92 6.69
CA ALA A 94 -6.35 -10.14 6.82
C ALA A 94 -6.64 -10.48 8.28
N GLU A 95 -5.64 -10.38 9.16
CA GLU A 95 -5.82 -10.64 10.59
C GLU A 95 -6.80 -9.68 11.25
N LEU A 96 -6.79 -8.41 10.86
CA LEU A 96 -7.60 -7.37 11.49
C LEU A 96 -8.94 -7.14 10.78
N GLY A 97 -9.21 -7.84 9.68
CA GLY A 97 -10.44 -7.67 8.92
C GLY A 97 -10.50 -6.36 8.12
N ILE A 98 -9.37 -5.76 7.83
CA ILE A 98 -9.27 -4.53 7.06
C ILE A 98 -9.32 -4.88 5.57
N LYS A 99 -10.15 -4.17 4.80
CA LYS A 99 -10.24 -4.39 3.36
C LYS A 99 -9.06 -3.75 2.64
N LEU A 100 -8.28 -4.59 1.97
CA LEU A 100 -7.09 -4.15 1.25
C LEU A 100 -7.42 -3.89 -0.22
N ILE A 101 -7.00 -2.72 -0.70
CA ILE A 101 -7.04 -2.38 -2.13
C ILE A 101 -5.59 -2.28 -2.61
N TYR A 102 -5.20 -3.19 -3.49
CA TYR A 102 -3.85 -3.25 -4.02
C TYR A 102 -3.88 -2.94 -5.52
N PHE A 103 -3.00 -2.05 -5.95
CA PHE A 103 -2.90 -1.65 -7.34
C PHE A 103 -1.86 -2.51 -8.05
N SER A 104 -2.31 -3.27 -9.04
CA SER A 104 -1.43 -4.06 -9.90
C SER A 104 -0.93 -3.22 -11.08
N THR A 105 -0.10 -3.84 -11.91
CA THR A 105 0.46 -3.19 -13.09
C THR A 105 0.02 -3.91 -14.36
N SER A 106 -0.15 -3.15 -15.45
CA SER A 106 -0.41 -3.71 -16.77
C SER A 106 0.80 -4.42 -17.38
N TYR A 107 1.98 -4.21 -16.81
CA TYR A 107 3.22 -4.85 -17.28
C TYR A 107 3.25 -6.37 -17.11
N VAL A 108 2.29 -6.94 -16.38
CA VAL A 108 2.13 -8.41 -16.30
C VAL A 108 1.58 -9.01 -17.59
N TYR A 109 1.07 -8.17 -18.48
CA TYR A 109 0.53 -8.59 -19.78
C TYR A 109 1.48 -8.20 -20.91
N PRO A 110 1.64 -9.05 -21.95
CA PRO A 110 2.56 -8.74 -23.05
C PRO A 110 2.14 -7.60 -23.97
N GLY A 111 0.89 -7.15 -23.90
CA GLY A 111 0.39 -6.03 -24.72
C GLY A 111 0.11 -6.38 -26.17
N THR A 112 0.04 -7.68 -26.51
CA THR A 112 -0.16 -8.16 -27.88
C THR A 112 -1.62 -8.37 -28.25
N LYS A 113 -2.53 -8.28 -27.30
CA LYS A 113 -3.98 -8.40 -27.55
C LYS A 113 -4.75 -7.57 -26.53
N CYS A 114 -6.07 -7.41 -26.76
CA CYS A 114 -6.95 -6.70 -25.84
C CYS A 114 -7.67 -7.66 -24.89
N ASN A 115 -8.30 -7.09 -23.85
CA ASN A 115 -9.19 -7.82 -22.93
C ASN A 115 -8.53 -9.03 -22.24
N TYR A 116 -7.35 -8.83 -21.68
CA TYR A 116 -6.71 -9.82 -20.82
C TYR A 116 -7.55 -10.10 -19.58
N LYS A 117 -7.63 -11.38 -19.21
CA LYS A 117 -8.34 -11.81 -18.01
C LYS A 117 -7.38 -12.38 -16.97
#